data_955b2999cf8d1c28d1fbc6a10bf9eaf3
#
_entry.id   955b2999cf8d1c28d1fbc6a10bf9eaf3
#
_cell.length_a   1.000
_cell.length_b   1.000
_cell.length_c   1.000
_cell.angle_alpha   90.00
_cell.angle_beta   90.00
_cell.angle_gamma   90.00
#
_symmetry.space_group_name_H-M   'P 1'
#
loop_
_entity.id
_entity.type
_entity.pdbx_description
1 polymer ?
#
loop_
_entity_poly.entity_id
_entity_poly.type
_entity_poly.pdbx_seq_one_letter_code
_entity_poly.pdbx_strand_id
1 'polypeptide(L)'
;MENIGVRDAHAVIPSSQHPDLYSKKGFTAPTKVSSMFGAPQRRIAIQSRNSSLEIGVCRSKSREACSESVLVAGDCVSSPSHRTHVKRQVQSFWQNSPCDSWFTNEARGTPAFYRSLDEHRYKVHPGLLSAVGFERTRGLRVLEIGCGCGSEAERFARAGARYTAVDLTNAAVSITQRRFQLGGLEGRFIQGDAEDLPFADGSFDLVYSHGVLHHTPNTPRTIREVHRVLAPGGRAVIMLYHRASFNYQVNLRVVRRLRAHLLKTELGIKVARKIWHEPEKELRRHADLIQQDPDAYLDMQNMLNRNTDGPDNPLSQVFSRLSASEMFWQFKNVRTEVMFWNPNWLPGIGKLIPRSIENWLASQWGWHLWIHAQKRCLEVAADQVHRPARSRIPQGVHAEALVG
;
A
#
# COMPACT_ATOMS: atom_id res chain seq x y z
N MET A 1 12.85 31.71 56.64
CA MET A 1 13.50 32.93 56.18
C MET A 1 14.66 32.53 55.32
N GLU A 2 14.50 32.66 54.04
CA GLU A 2 15.46 33.13 53.06
C GLU A 2 14.91 32.84 51.68
N ASN A 3 14.62 33.94 50.99
CA ASN A 3 14.24 34.01 49.60
C ASN A 3 15.41 33.62 48.69
N ILE A 4 15.20 32.73 47.75
CA ILE A 4 16.07 32.62 46.58
C ILE A 4 15.20 32.79 45.33
N GLY A 5 15.49 33.91 44.63
CA GLY A 5 14.76 34.39 43.47
C GLY A 5 14.93 33.51 42.24
N VAL A 6 13.83 33.39 41.52
CA VAL A 6 13.75 32.91 40.14
C VAL A 6 14.31 33.97 39.20
N ARG A 7 15.37 33.67 38.46
CA ARG A 7 15.85 34.50 37.35
C ARG A 7 15.39 33.86 36.05
N ASP A 8 14.52 34.57 35.37
CA ASP A 8 14.17 34.34 33.95
C ASP A 8 15.41 34.52 33.06
N ALA A 9 15.76 33.50 32.32
CA ALA A 9 16.71 33.57 31.22
C ALA A 9 16.00 33.24 29.93
N HIS A 10 15.41 34.25 29.26
CA HIS A 10 15.06 34.22 27.90
C HIS A 10 16.35 34.20 27.05
N ALA A 11 16.75 33.05 26.56
CA ALA A 11 17.75 32.92 25.50
C ALA A 11 17.05 32.94 24.16
N VAL A 12 17.09 34.08 23.49
CA VAL A 12 16.76 34.24 22.08
C VAL A 12 17.84 33.54 21.27
N ILE A 13 17.51 32.44 20.62
CA ILE A 13 18.38 31.78 19.62
C ILE A 13 18.10 32.42 18.25
N PRO A 14 19.15 32.94 17.56
CA PRO A 14 18.94 33.55 16.24
C PRO A 14 18.62 32.49 15.21
N SER A 15 17.58 32.75 14.42
CA SER A 15 17.21 32.01 13.22
C SER A 15 18.23 32.28 12.12
N SER A 16 19.21 31.40 11.91
CA SER A 16 19.85 31.24 10.59
C SER A 16 20.82 30.06 10.65
N GLN A 17 20.75 29.27 9.56
CA GLN A 17 21.63 28.17 9.16
C GLN A 17 21.14 26.74 9.48
N HIS A 18 20.14 26.30 8.70
CA HIS A 18 20.08 24.91 8.29
C HIS A 18 20.57 24.79 6.85
N PRO A 19 21.60 23.99 6.56
CA PRO A 19 22.00 23.74 5.18
C PRO A 19 20.93 22.88 4.51
N ASP A 20 20.45 23.34 3.36
CA ASP A 20 19.62 22.62 2.40
C ASP A 20 20.30 21.30 1.98
N LEU A 21 19.89 20.19 2.55
CA LEU A 21 20.36 18.86 2.19
C LEU A 21 19.82 18.34 0.84
N TYR A 22 19.04 19.16 0.12
CA TYR A 22 18.39 18.75 -1.13
C TYR A 22 18.67 19.67 -2.34
N SER A 23 19.56 20.65 -2.25
CA SER A 23 19.93 21.47 -3.40
C SER A 23 21.32 21.11 -3.92
N LYS A 24 21.34 20.71 -5.18
CA LYS A 24 22.53 20.59 -6.06
C LYS A 24 23.35 19.29 -5.98
N LYS A 25 22.84 18.25 -6.65
CA LYS A 25 23.64 17.57 -7.70
C LYS A 25 22.70 17.31 -8.87
N GLY A 26 22.91 18.05 -9.94
CA GLY A 26 22.17 17.95 -11.19
C GLY A 26 22.35 16.55 -11.79
N PHE A 27 21.27 15.83 -11.88
CA PHE A 27 21.14 14.71 -12.80
C PHE A 27 20.60 15.26 -14.10
N THR A 28 21.50 15.46 -15.06
CA THR A 28 21.14 15.66 -16.46
C THR A 28 20.46 14.39 -16.96
N ALA A 29 19.24 14.52 -17.41
CA ALA A 29 18.51 13.46 -18.10
C ALA A 29 19.27 13.08 -19.38
N PRO A 30 19.39 11.79 -19.72
CA PRO A 30 19.88 11.41 -21.02
C PRO A 30 18.82 11.70 -22.07
N THR A 31 19.22 12.51 -23.04
CA THR A 31 18.53 12.84 -24.28
C THR A 31 18.17 11.59 -25.06
N LYS A 32 16.99 11.60 -25.62
CA LYS A 32 16.41 10.83 -26.72
C LYS A 32 17.35 9.81 -27.38
N VAL A 33 17.04 8.52 -27.22
CA VAL A 33 17.40 7.49 -28.20
C VAL A 33 16.17 7.21 -29.06
N SER A 34 16.36 7.52 -30.35
CA SER A 34 15.43 7.36 -31.45
C SER A 34 14.96 5.92 -31.60
N SER A 35 13.69 5.80 -31.88
CA SER A 35 12.97 4.59 -32.33
C SER A 35 13.66 3.90 -33.50
N MET A 36 13.99 2.61 -33.30
CA MET A 36 14.06 1.61 -34.39
C MET A 36 13.99 0.24 -33.73
N PHE A 37 12.81 -0.37 -33.82
CA PHE A 37 12.58 -1.80 -34.04
C PHE A 37 11.08 -2.04 -33.96
N GLY A 38 10.45 -2.11 -35.13
CA GLY A 38 9.11 -2.62 -35.30
C GLY A 38 9.13 -4.15 -35.12
N ALA A 39 8.32 -4.64 -34.20
CA ALA A 39 8.01 -6.06 -34.10
C ALA A 39 6.57 -6.30 -34.54
N PRO A 40 6.28 -7.35 -35.34
CA PRO A 40 4.95 -7.59 -35.91
C PRO A 40 4.00 -8.14 -34.83
N GLN A 41 2.82 -7.53 -34.76
CA GLN A 41 1.69 -8.05 -33.98
C GLN A 41 1.21 -9.37 -34.61
N ARG A 42 1.44 -10.49 -33.93
CA ARG A 42 0.71 -11.73 -34.21
C ARG A 42 -0.63 -11.72 -33.49
N ARG A 43 -1.72 -11.64 -34.26
CA ARG A 43 -3.07 -11.94 -33.79
C ARG A 43 -3.15 -13.44 -33.48
N ILE A 44 -3.37 -13.77 -32.22
CA ILE A 44 -3.71 -15.15 -31.81
C ILE A 44 -5.24 -15.24 -31.87
N ALA A 45 -5.75 -16.04 -32.81
CA ALA A 45 -7.15 -16.43 -32.86
C ALA A 45 -7.41 -17.46 -31.74
N ILE A 46 -8.29 -17.13 -30.81
CA ILE A 46 -8.76 -18.07 -29.78
C ILE A 46 -9.91 -18.87 -30.37
N GLN A 47 -9.66 -20.14 -30.72
CA GLN A 47 -10.70 -21.12 -30.95
C GLN A 47 -11.29 -21.58 -29.63
N SER A 48 -12.58 -21.33 -29.42
CA SER A 48 -13.37 -21.87 -28.34
C SER A 48 -13.52 -23.39 -28.47
N ARG A 49 -12.99 -24.16 -27.55
CA ARG A 49 -13.39 -25.55 -27.34
C ARG A 49 -14.35 -25.61 -26.17
N ASN A 50 -15.58 -26.02 -26.46
CA ASN A 50 -16.59 -26.44 -25.50
C ASN A 50 -16.05 -27.58 -24.64
N SER A 51 -15.99 -27.38 -23.33
CA SER A 51 -15.95 -28.49 -22.38
C SER A 51 -17.08 -28.28 -21.36
N SER A 52 -18.04 -29.21 -21.40
CA SER A 52 -19.20 -29.29 -20.54
C SER A 52 -18.75 -29.41 -19.07
N LEU A 53 -19.15 -28.49 -18.21
CA LEU A 53 -19.02 -28.60 -16.76
C LEU A 53 -20.33 -29.18 -16.22
N GLU A 54 -20.23 -30.36 -15.63
CA GLU A 54 -21.33 -30.99 -14.86
C GLU A 54 -21.58 -30.18 -13.58
N ILE A 55 -22.83 -29.70 -13.45
CA ILE A 55 -23.29 -29.00 -12.25
C ILE A 55 -23.87 -30.05 -11.30
N GLY A 56 -23.13 -30.34 -10.23
CA GLY A 56 -23.64 -31.12 -9.10
C GLY A 56 -24.64 -30.32 -8.27
N VAL A 57 -25.92 -30.67 -8.36
CA VAL A 57 -27.00 -30.05 -7.56
C VAL A 57 -27.06 -30.72 -6.19
N CYS A 58 -26.66 -30.02 -5.15
CA CYS A 58 -26.89 -30.41 -3.76
C CYS A 58 -28.29 -29.96 -3.32
N ARG A 59 -29.24 -30.93 -3.15
CA ARG A 59 -30.57 -30.67 -2.60
C ARG A 59 -30.50 -30.69 -1.08
N SER A 60 -30.63 -29.53 -0.42
CA SER A 60 -31.11 -29.47 0.97
C SER A 60 -32.30 -28.53 1.08
N LYS A 61 -33.34 -29.01 1.77
CA LYS A 61 -34.61 -28.33 1.98
C LYS A 61 -34.44 -27.23 3.04
N SER A 62 -34.57 -25.97 2.66
CA SER A 62 -35.29 -24.90 3.40
C SER A 62 -35.20 -23.62 2.59
N ARG A 63 -36.39 -23.06 2.25
CA ARG A 63 -36.53 -21.81 1.52
C ARG A 63 -36.45 -20.66 2.52
N GLU A 64 -35.46 -19.81 2.38
CA GLU A 64 -35.57 -18.38 2.70
C GLU A 64 -34.61 -17.60 1.80
N ALA A 65 -35.08 -16.45 1.36
CA ALA A 65 -34.59 -15.63 0.26
C ALA A 65 -33.06 -15.45 0.20
N CYS A 66 -32.43 -15.91 -0.88
CA CYS A 66 -31.05 -15.60 -1.22
C CYS A 66 -31.06 -14.74 -2.49
N SER A 67 -30.72 -13.47 -2.36
CA SER A 67 -30.40 -12.59 -3.50
C SER A 67 -29.11 -13.11 -4.15
N GLU A 68 -29.13 -13.29 -5.47
CA GLU A 68 -28.01 -13.75 -6.29
C GLU A 68 -26.81 -12.83 -6.14
N SER A 69 -25.78 -13.30 -5.43
CA SER A 69 -24.43 -12.77 -5.48
C SER A 69 -23.54 -13.74 -6.23
N VAL A 70 -22.95 -13.28 -7.31
CA VAL A 70 -21.97 -14.03 -8.11
C VAL A 70 -20.76 -14.36 -7.20
N LEU A 71 -20.60 -15.65 -6.88
CA LEU A 71 -19.45 -16.16 -6.12
C LEU A 71 -18.23 -16.24 -7.04
N VAL A 72 -17.27 -15.37 -6.85
CA VAL A 72 -15.91 -15.51 -7.39
C VAL A 72 -15.19 -16.57 -6.55
N ALA A 73 -14.74 -17.64 -7.18
CA ALA A 73 -14.09 -18.78 -6.53
C ALA A 73 -12.76 -18.34 -5.87
N GLY A 74 -12.68 -18.43 -4.53
CA GLY A 74 -11.45 -18.23 -3.79
C GLY A 74 -11.57 -17.75 -2.34
N ASP A 75 -12.72 -17.26 -1.91
CA ASP A 75 -12.90 -16.77 -0.55
C ASP A 75 -13.56 -17.84 0.34
N CYS A 76 -12.72 -18.52 1.12
CA CYS A 76 -13.19 -19.13 2.36
C CYS A 76 -13.59 -17.96 3.28
N VAL A 77 -14.87 -17.60 3.31
CA VAL A 77 -15.40 -16.45 4.06
C VAL A 77 -15.19 -16.71 5.55
N SER A 78 -14.07 -16.24 6.10
CA SER A 78 -13.81 -16.26 7.53
C SER A 78 -14.92 -15.49 8.24
N SER A 79 -15.42 -16.04 9.35
CA SER A 79 -16.50 -15.44 10.14
C SER A 79 -16.12 -13.99 10.58
N PRO A 80 -17.09 -13.11 10.82
CA PRO A 80 -16.81 -11.76 11.34
C PRO A 80 -15.98 -11.76 12.61
N SER A 81 -16.19 -12.72 13.51
CA SER A 81 -15.42 -12.90 14.74
C SER A 81 -13.96 -13.27 14.46
N HIS A 82 -13.71 -14.14 13.49
CA HIS A 82 -12.34 -14.50 13.07
C HIS A 82 -11.59 -13.30 12.49
N ARG A 83 -12.23 -12.52 11.59
CA ARG A 83 -11.62 -11.30 11.04
C ARG A 83 -11.27 -10.28 12.13
N THR A 84 -12.16 -10.09 13.09
CA THR A 84 -11.90 -9.20 14.25
C THR A 84 -10.72 -9.69 15.09
N HIS A 85 -10.60 -11.01 15.29
CA HIS A 85 -9.47 -11.59 16.01
C HIS A 85 -8.14 -11.37 15.27
N VAL A 86 -8.08 -11.68 13.97
CA VAL A 86 -6.88 -11.46 13.14
C VAL A 86 -6.51 -9.99 13.11
N LYS A 87 -7.48 -9.07 12.99
CA LYS A 87 -7.21 -7.62 13.02
C LYS A 87 -6.55 -7.17 14.32
N ARG A 88 -7.00 -7.69 15.46
CA ARG A 88 -6.36 -7.42 16.76
C ARG A 88 -4.92 -7.93 16.83
N GLN A 89 -4.65 -9.10 16.25
CA GLN A 89 -3.28 -9.61 16.16
C GLN A 89 -2.39 -8.72 15.28
N VAL A 90 -2.88 -8.29 14.12
CA VAL A 90 -2.20 -7.33 13.22
C VAL A 90 -1.92 -6.01 13.96
N GLN A 91 -2.91 -5.48 14.66
CA GLN A 91 -2.74 -4.26 15.46
C GLN A 91 -1.67 -4.43 16.55
N SER A 92 -1.73 -5.53 17.30
CA SER A 92 -0.75 -5.82 18.36
C SER A 92 0.66 -5.97 17.81
N PHE A 93 0.82 -6.65 16.67
CA PHE A 93 2.12 -6.84 16.02
C PHE A 93 2.73 -5.49 15.62
N TRP A 94 2.01 -4.67 14.86
CA TRP A 94 2.51 -3.38 14.39
C TRP A 94 2.62 -2.30 15.49
N GLN A 95 1.80 -2.41 16.55
CA GLN A 95 1.93 -1.55 17.74
C GLN A 95 3.28 -1.72 18.43
N ASN A 96 3.77 -2.96 18.51
CA ASN A 96 5.04 -3.29 19.17
C ASN A 96 6.25 -3.12 18.23
N SER A 97 6.04 -3.27 16.93
CA SER A 97 7.09 -3.23 15.90
C SER A 97 6.69 -2.33 14.74
N PRO A 98 6.62 -1.00 14.93
CA PRO A 98 6.31 -0.08 13.84
C PRO A 98 7.24 -0.31 12.64
N CYS A 99 6.68 -0.24 11.42
CA CYS A 99 7.38 -0.56 10.19
C CYS A 99 8.74 0.15 10.10
N ASP A 100 9.77 -0.59 9.69
CA ASP A 100 11.16 -0.15 9.53
C ASP A 100 11.87 0.28 10.82
N SER A 101 11.20 0.31 11.98
CA SER A 101 11.82 0.79 13.24
C SER A 101 12.98 -0.06 13.74
N TRP A 102 13.19 -1.25 13.21
CA TRP A 102 14.26 -2.20 13.57
C TRP A 102 15.55 -2.03 12.76
N PHE A 103 15.56 -1.18 11.72
CA PHE A 103 16.75 -0.96 10.88
C PHE A 103 17.80 -0.06 11.51
N THR A 104 17.51 0.56 12.65
CA THR A 104 18.43 1.44 13.33
C THR A 104 18.41 1.21 14.84
N ASN A 105 19.54 1.44 15.49
CA ASN A 105 19.67 1.45 16.95
C ASN A 105 19.44 2.85 17.56
N GLU A 106 19.19 3.86 16.73
CA GLU A 106 18.91 5.21 17.20
C GLU A 106 17.62 5.26 18.03
N ALA A 107 17.59 6.12 19.05
CA ALA A 107 16.41 6.27 19.89
C ALA A 107 15.22 6.75 19.09
N ARG A 108 14.10 6.02 19.16
CA ARG A 108 12.86 6.33 18.44
C ARG A 108 12.40 7.77 18.71
N GLY A 109 11.96 8.45 17.66
CA GLY A 109 11.46 9.83 17.75
C GLY A 109 12.55 10.91 17.80
N THR A 110 13.83 10.56 17.60
CA THR A 110 14.93 11.51 17.46
C THR A 110 15.22 11.87 15.99
N PRO A 111 15.82 13.02 15.70
CA PRO A 111 16.22 13.36 14.31
C PRO A 111 17.19 12.33 13.70
N ALA A 112 18.08 11.72 14.50
CA ALA A 112 19.00 10.68 14.06
C ALA A 112 18.23 9.43 13.61
N PHE A 113 17.22 9.01 14.38
CA PHE A 113 16.33 7.90 14.04
C PHE A 113 15.67 8.09 12.67
N TYR A 114 15.04 9.24 12.41
CA TYR A 114 14.35 9.49 11.15
C TYR A 114 15.31 9.58 9.96
N ARG A 115 16.49 10.19 10.12
CA ARG A 115 17.51 10.21 9.06
C ARG A 115 17.98 8.81 8.68
N SER A 116 18.30 7.98 9.68
CA SER A 116 18.75 6.61 9.46
C SER A 116 17.68 5.76 8.74
N LEU A 117 16.39 5.94 9.12
CA LEU A 117 15.28 5.28 8.44
C LEU A 117 15.16 5.70 6.98
N ASP A 118 15.20 7.00 6.68
CA ASP A 118 15.08 7.51 5.32
C ASP A 118 16.24 7.06 4.43
N GLU A 119 17.47 7.13 4.94
CA GLU A 119 18.65 6.63 4.22
C GLU A 119 18.49 5.15 3.87
N HIS A 120 18.06 4.32 4.82
CA HIS A 120 17.80 2.91 4.58
C HIS A 120 16.68 2.72 3.55
N ARG A 121 15.52 3.33 3.80
CA ARG A 121 14.31 3.14 3.00
C ARG A 121 14.50 3.52 1.54
N TYR A 122 15.04 4.70 1.27
CA TYR A 122 15.23 5.15 -0.11
C TYR A 122 16.42 4.52 -0.83
N LYS A 123 17.37 3.96 -0.06
CA LYS A 123 18.42 3.10 -0.61
C LYS A 123 17.85 1.74 -1.04
N VAL A 124 16.98 1.17 -0.23
CA VAL A 124 16.35 -0.15 -0.49
C VAL A 124 15.26 -0.05 -1.55
N HIS A 125 14.50 1.06 -1.59
CA HIS A 125 13.38 1.28 -2.49
C HIS A 125 13.61 2.49 -3.43
N PRO A 126 14.61 2.46 -4.32
CA PRO A 126 14.96 3.63 -5.16
C PRO A 126 13.84 4.03 -6.13
N GLY A 127 12.98 3.07 -6.54
CA GLY A 127 11.83 3.32 -7.43
C GLY A 127 10.63 3.98 -6.74
N LEU A 128 10.59 4.02 -5.40
CA LEU A 128 9.45 4.55 -4.64
C LEU A 128 9.17 6.02 -4.95
N LEU A 129 10.22 6.83 -5.06
CA LEU A 129 10.10 8.26 -5.31
C LEU A 129 9.40 8.55 -6.65
N SER A 130 9.74 7.81 -7.70
CA SER A 130 9.13 7.95 -9.02
C SER A 130 7.72 7.39 -9.08
N ALA A 131 7.45 6.30 -8.35
CA ALA A 131 6.12 5.69 -8.31
C ALA A 131 5.07 6.62 -7.67
N VAL A 132 5.45 7.40 -6.67
CA VAL A 132 4.53 8.28 -5.93
C VAL A 132 4.37 9.64 -6.61
N GLY A 133 5.46 10.27 -7.06
CA GLY A 133 5.44 11.59 -7.69
C GLY A 133 5.05 12.71 -6.72
N PHE A 134 5.75 12.81 -5.60
CA PHE A 134 5.47 13.75 -4.51
C PHE A 134 5.35 15.20 -4.97
N GLU A 135 6.16 15.61 -5.94
CA GLU A 135 6.18 16.97 -6.52
C GLU A 135 4.83 17.43 -7.12
N ARG A 136 3.97 16.45 -7.44
CA ARG A 136 2.64 16.70 -8.03
C ARG A 136 1.53 16.80 -6.99
N THR A 137 1.87 16.89 -5.70
CA THR A 137 0.88 16.84 -4.61
C THR A 137 0.64 18.19 -3.95
N ARG A 138 1.32 19.26 -4.39
CA ARG A 138 1.14 20.62 -3.84
C ARG A 138 -0.33 21.04 -3.86
N GLY A 139 -0.85 21.42 -2.69
CA GLY A 139 -2.23 21.85 -2.48
C GLY A 139 -3.28 20.74 -2.47
N LEU A 140 -2.93 19.50 -2.85
CA LEU A 140 -3.85 18.36 -2.82
C LEU A 140 -4.16 17.92 -1.39
N ARG A 141 -5.38 17.47 -1.16
CA ARG A 141 -5.77 16.74 0.05
C ARG A 141 -5.29 15.30 -0.08
N VAL A 142 -4.26 14.96 0.66
CA VAL A 142 -3.62 13.64 0.62
C VAL A 142 -3.98 12.85 1.86
N LEU A 143 -4.47 11.63 1.68
CA LEU A 143 -4.62 10.62 2.73
C LEU A 143 -3.53 9.55 2.54
N GLU A 144 -2.73 9.33 3.57
CA GLU A 144 -1.87 8.16 3.68
C GLU A 144 -2.49 7.13 4.61
N ILE A 145 -2.69 5.90 4.13
CA ILE A 145 -3.16 4.77 4.92
C ILE A 145 -1.95 3.93 5.33
N GLY A 146 -1.70 3.87 6.65
CA GLY A 146 -0.54 3.20 7.22
C GLY A 146 0.72 4.07 7.16
N CYS A 147 0.80 5.11 7.99
CA CYS A 147 1.90 6.08 7.96
C CYS A 147 3.22 5.56 8.57
N GLY A 148 3.20 4.47 9.34
CA GLY A 148 4.40 3.86 9.92
C GLY A 148 5.28 4.85 10.69
N CYS A 149 6.53 5.05 10.23
CA CYS A 149 7.47 6.02 10.82
C CYS A 149 7.52 7.36 10.07
N GLY A 150 6.62 7.60 9.11
CA GLY A 150 6.39 8.89 8.49
C GLY A 150 7.38 9.32 7.40
N SER A 151 8.10 8.39 6.77
CA SER A 151 9.07 8.75 5.73
C SER A 151 8.41 9.38 4.49
N GLU A 152 7.32 8.81 3.99
CA GLU A 152 6.54 9.38 2.89
C GLU A 152 5.69 10.56 3.37
N ALA A 153 5.16 10.49 4.59
CA ALA A 153 4.40 11.57 5.23
C ALA A 153 5.12 12.92 5.17
N GLU A 154 6.38 12.94 5.61
CA GLU A 154 7.22 14.14 5.58
C GLU A 154 7.40 14.66 4.15
N ARG A 155 7.56 13.78 3.16
CA ARG A 155 7.72 14.18 1.75
C ARG A 155 6.46 14.82 1.20
N PHE A 156 5.28 14.26 1.49
CA PHE A 156 4.01 14.88 1.10
C PHE A 156 3.85 16.27 1.70
N ALA A 157 4.11 16.42 3.00
CA ALA A 157 4.01 17.70 3.68
C ALA A 157 5.00 18.74 3.12
N ARG A 158 6.27 18.35 2.92
CA ARG A 158 7.29 19.22 2.31
C ARG A 158 6.99 19.58 0.84
N ALA A 159 6.29 18.72 0.11
CA ALA A 159 5.80 19.03 -1.22
C ALA A 159 4.61 20.01 -1.22
N GLY A 160 4.08 20.37 -0.04
CA GLY A 160 2.97 21.31 0.14
C GLY A 160 1.59 20.66 0.01
N ALA A 161 1.48 19.37 0.25
CA ALA A 161 0.18 18.69 0.35
C ALA A 161 -0.55 19.04 1.66
N ARG A 162 -1.88 19.05 1.64
CA ARG A 162 -2.72 19.05 2.84
C ARG A 162 -2.80 17.61 3.35
N TYR A 163 -1.85 17.26 4.23
CA TYR A 163 -1.59 15.88 4.60
C TYR A 163 -2.48 15.39 5.74
N THR A 164 -3.01 14.18 5.59
CA THR A 164 -3.70 13.41 6.62
C THR A 164 -3.16 11.98 6.63
N ALA A 165 -2.89 11.45 7.82
CA ALA A 165 -2.52 10.06 8.04
C ALA A 165 -3.60 9.31 8.82
N VAL A 166 -3.82 8.05 8.46
CA VAL A 166 -4.53 7.08 9.27
C VAL A 166 -3.68 5.82 9.45
N ASP A 167 -3.57 5.33 10.67
CA ASP A 167 -2.87 4.07 10.98
C ASP A 167 -3.68 3.28 12.02
N LEU A 168 -3.62 1.96 11.94
CA LEU A 168 -4.30 1.08 12.89
C LEU A 168 -3.72 1.19 14.30
N THR A 169 -2.46 1.66 14.43
CA THR A 169 -1.69 1.68 15.66
C THR A 169 -1.43 3.10 16.16
N ASN A 170 -1.56 3.29 17.47
CA ASN A 170 -1.18 4.56 18.09
C ASN A 170 0.34 4.81 18.03
N ALA A 171 1.15 3.75 18.01
CA ALA A 171 2.61 3.86 17.91
C ALA A 171 3.03 4.56 16.61
N ALA A 172 2.50 4.12 15.46
CA ALA A 172 2.80 4.74 14.16
C ALA A 172 2.31 6.20 14.11
N VAL A 173 1.06 6.45 14.56
CA VAL A 173 0.49 7.80 14.66
C VAL A 173 1.41 8.71 15.48
N SER A 174 1.82 8.29 16.68
CA SER A 174 2.65 9.10 17.58
C SER A 174 4.06 9.36 17.02
N ILE A 175 4.70 8.34 16.42
CA ILE A 175 6.03 8.47 15.82
C ILE A 175 5.97 9.46 14.64
N THR A 176 4.97 9.33 13.75
CA THR A 176 4.82 10.22 12.60
C THR A 176 4.49 11.65 13.04
N GLN A 177 3.61 11.82 14.02
CA GLN A 177 3.31 13.13 14.60
C GLN A 177 4.55 13.79 15.21
N ARG A 178 5.38 13.02 15.94
CA ARG A 178 6.64 13.51 16.47
C ARG A 178 7.61 13.97 15.38
N ARG A 179 7.67 13.25 14.26
CA ARG A 179 8.46 13.64 13.09
C ARG A 179 8.03 15.00 12.54
N PHE A 180 6.73 15.24 12.44
CA PHE A 180 6.18 16.51 11.96
C PHE A 180 6.49 17.66 12.93
N GLN A 181 6.36 17.43 14.23
CA GLN A 181 6.73 18.43 15.25
C GLN A 181 8.22 18.85 15.13
N LEU A 182 9.12 17.88 14.95
CA LEU A 182 10.55 18.14 14.78
C LEU A 182 10.86 18.87 13.46
N GLY A 183 10.08 18.59 12.42
CA GLY A 183 10.22 19.19 11.08
C GLY A 183 9.52 20.54 10.92
N GLY A 184 8.75 21.00 11.92
CA GLY A 184 7.90 22.19 11.79
C GLY A 184 6.84 22.03 10.70
N LEU A 185 6.30 20.82 10.51
CA LEU A 185 5.35 20.48 9.46
C LEU A 185 3.94 20.34 10.03
N GLU A 186 2.95 20.63 9.19
CA GLU A 186 1.54 20.49 9.54
C GLU A 186 0.95 19.22 8.92
N GLY A 187 0.08 18.53 9.68
CA GLY A 187 -0.64 17.35 9.25
C GLY A 187 -1.69 16.91 10.25
N ARG A 188 -2.62 16.10 9.80
CA ARG A 188 -3.65 15.47 10.64
C ARG A 188 -3.33 13.99 10.81
N PHE A 189 -3.35 13.49 12.06
CA PHE A 189 -2.96 12.12 12.42
C PHE A 189 -4.09 11.46 13.19
N ILE A 190 -4.55 10.29 12.72
CA ILE A 190 -5.72 9.60 13.26
C ILE A 190 -5.37 8.13 13.43
N GLN A 191 -5.66 7.58 14.61
CA GLN A 191 -5.73 6.14 14.75
C GLN A 191 -7.06 5.65 14.19
N GLY A 192 -7.02 4.72 13.23
CA GLY A 192 -8.23 4.24 12.56
C GLY A 192 -8.01 2.98 11.75
N ASP A 193 -9.12 2.39 11.35
CA ASP A 193 -9.15 1.15 10.58
C ASP A 193 -9.29 1.46 9.09
N ALA A 194 -8.40 0.92 8.26
CA ALA A 194 -8.46 1.09 6.81
C ALA A 194 -9.70 0.43 6.17
N GLU A 195 -10.32 -0.55 6.86
CA GLU A 195 -11.57 -1.19 6.41
C GLU A 195 -12.83 -0.36 6.77
N ASP A 196 -12.67 0.74 7.52
CA ASP A 196 -13.75 1.64 7.96
C ASP A 196 -13.18 3.04 8.24
N LEU A 197 -12.86 3.76 7.17
CA LEU A 197 -12.15 5.03 7.26
C LEU A 197 -13.04 6.14 7.86
N PRO A 198 -12.60 6.86 8.89
CA PRO A 198 -13.39 7.87 9.60
C PRO A 198 -13.44 9.22 8.83
N PHE A 199 -13.70 9.16 7.53
CA PHE A 199 -13.76 10.33 6.65
C PHE A 199 -15.03 10.30 5.80
N ALA A 200 -15.54 11.48 5.46
CA ALA A 200 -16.67 11.62 4.53
C ALA A 200 -16.26 11.22 3.10
N ASP A 201 -17.26 10.90 2.29
CA ASP A 201 -17.08 10.62 0.86
C ASP A 201 -16.43 11.81 0.15
N GLY A 202 -15.50 11.53 -0.78
CA GLY A 202 -14.87 12.56 -1.59
C GLY A 202 -13.95 13.53 -0.85
N SER A 203 -13.45 13.14 0.33
CA SER A 203 -12.61 13.99 1.18
C SER A 203 -11.21 14.24 0.65
N PHE A 204 -10.68 13.37 -0.25
CA PHE A 204 -9.27 13.39 -0.66
C PHE A 204 -9.09 13.38 -2.18
N ASP A 205 -8.04 14.05 -2.64
CA ASP A 205 -7.65 14.12 -4.05
C ASP A 205 -6.65 13.01 -4.40
N LEU A 206 -5.89 12.55 -3.39
CA LEU A 206 -4.97 11.41 -3.49
C LEU A 206 -5.09 10.54 -2.24
N VAL A 207 -5.24 9.24 -2.44
CA VAL A 207 -5.05 8.22 -1.40
C VAL A 207 -3.79 7.42 -1.72
N TYR A 208 -2.88 7.38 -0.78
CA TYR A 208 -1.62 6.66 -0.85
C TYR A 208 -1.55 5.57 0.21
N SER A 209 -1.01 4.40 -0.13
CA SER A 209 -0.70 3.35 0.84
C SER A 209 0.44 2.47 0.35
N HIS A 210 1.46 2.29 1.18
CA HIS A 210 2.63 1.47 0.87
C HIS A 210 2.86 0.40 1.93
N GLY A 211 2.69 -0.87 1.54
CA GLY A 211 3.02 -1.97 2.44
C GLY A 211 1.99 -2.23 3.55
N VAL A 212 0.71 -1.87 3.36
CA VAL A 212 -0.30 -1.89 4.43
C VAL A 212 -1.51 -2.75 4.09
N LEU A 213 -2.15 -2.52 2.94
CA LEU A 213 -3.48 -3.09 2.66
C LEU A 213 -3.49 -4.62 2.54
N HIS A 214 -2.34 -5.23 2.24
CA HIS A 214 -2.19 -6.68 2.22
C HIS A 214 -2.02 -7.30 3.63
N HIS A 215 -2.04 -6.48 4.67
CA HIS A 215 -2.15 -6.91 6.08
C HIS A 215 -3.55 -6.70 6.65
N THR A 216 -4.51 -6.24 5.86
CA THR A 216 -5.90 -6.12 6.30
C THR A 216 -6.66 -7.43 6.09
N PRO A 217 -7.48 -7.90 7.04
CA PRO A 217 -8.26 -9.12 6.87
C PRO A 217 -9.25 -9.08 5.70
N ASN A 218 -9.65 -7.88 5.26
CA ASN A 218 -10.56 -7.68 4.14
C ASN A 218 -10.05 -6.59 3.19
N THR A 219 -9.01 -6.90 2.43
CA THR A 219 -8.42 -5.97 1.45
C THR A 219 -9.45 -5.42 0.44
N PRO A 220 -10.41 -6.21 -0.10
CA PRO A 220 -11.45 -5.67 -0.97
C PRO A 220 -12.32 -4.60 -0.30
N ARG A 221 -12.63 -4.73 0.99
CA ARG A 221 -13.35 -3.69 1.75
C ARG A 221 -12.52 -2.41 1.87
N THR A 222 -11.23 -2.55 2.15
CA THR A 222 -10.32 -1.40 2.21
C THR A 222 -10.26 -0.67 0.87
N ILE A 223 -10.22 -1.38 -0.26
CA ILE A 223 -10.24 -0.75 -1.59
C ILE A 223 -11.55 -0.01 -1.86
N ARG A 224 -12.70 -0.53 -1.38
CA ARG A 224 -13.97 0.22 -1.44
C ARG A 224 -13.94 1.50 -0.61
N GLU A 225 -13.33 1.47 0.59
CA GLU A 225 -13.15 2.66 1.42
C GLU A 225 -12.22 3.68 0.74
N VAL A 226 -11.12 3.23 0.13
CA VAL A 226 -10.25 4.08 -0.70
C VAL A 226 -11.06 4.76 -1.81
N HIS A 227 -11.91 4.00 -2.51
CA HIS A 227 -12.77 4.57 -3.56
C HIS A 227 -13.78 5.57 -2.97
N ARG A 228 -14.40 5.26 -1.83
CA ARG A 228 -15.41 6.11 -1.18
C ARG A 228 -14.83 7.48 -0.81
N VAL A 229 -13.68 7.49 -0.13
CA VAL A 229 -13.08 8.73 0.38
C VAL A 229 -12.39 9.58 -0.68
N LEU A 230 -12.11 9.04 -1.87
CA LEU A 230 -11.57 9.80 -3.00
C LEU A 230 -12.63 10.72 -3.60
N ALA A 231 -12.24 11.96 -3.90
CA ALA A 231 -13.02 12.90 -4.69
C ALA A 231 -13.21 12.36 -6.13
N PRO A 232 -14.27 12.77 -6.84
CA PRO A 232 -14.39 12.51 -8.28
C PRO A 232 -13.13 12.97 -9.02
N GLY A 233 -12.55 12.10 -9.85
CA GLY A 233 -11.26 12.35 -10.51
C GLY A 233 -10.02 12.15 -9.64
N GLY A 234 -10.18 11.94 -8.34
CA GLY A 234 -9.08 11.66 -7.41
C GLY A 234 -8.33 10.37 -7.74
N ARG A 235 -7.11 10.25 -7.26
CA ARG A 235 -6.19 9.15 -7.58
C ARG A 235 -5.88 8.29 -6.37
N ALA A 236 -5.72 6.98 -6.61
CA ALA A 236 -5.14 6.02 -5.66
C ALA A 236 -3.76 5.57 -6.15
N VAL A 237 -2.79 5.52 -5.24
CA VAL A 237 -1.45 4.95 -5.45
C VAL A 237 -1.22 3.95 -4.33
N ILE A 238 -1.32 2.67 -4.65
CA ILE A 238 -1.34 1.58 -3.67
C ILE A 238 -0.24 0.57 -4.01
N MET A 239 0.54 0.15 -3.01
CA MET A 239 1.47 -0.96 -3.16
C MET A 239 0.99 -2.18 -2.39
N LEU A 240 0.94 -3.32 -3.09
CA LEU A 240 0.62 -4.65 -2.55
C LEU A 240 1.77 -5.63 -2.79
N TYR A 241 1.78 -6.76 -2.10
CA TYR A 241 2.73 -7.84 -2.38
C TYR A 241 2.34 -8.64 -3.62
N HIS A 242 3.33 -8.90 -4.50
CA HIS A 242 3.13 -9.49 -5.81
C HIS A 242 3.23 -11.02 -5.77
N ARG A 243 2.12 -11.71 -6.13
CA ARG A 243 2.02 -13.18 -6.13
C ARG A 243 2.95 -13.86 -7.13
N ALA A 244 3.20 -13.25 -8.30
CA ALA A 244 4.08 -13.81 -9.32
C ALA A 244 5.56 -13.38 -9.15
N SER A 245 5.93 -12.79 -7.99
CA SER A 245 7.29 -12.37 -7.71
C SER A 245 8.24 -13.54 -7.49
N PHE A 246 9.53 -13.30 -7.73
CA PHE A 246 10.58 -14.24 -7.36
C PHE A 246 10.56 -14.55 -5.85
N ASN A 247 10.32 -13.53 -5.01
CA ASN A 247 10.24 -13.73 -3.57
C ASN A 247 9.18 -14.78 -3.19
N TYR A 248 7.97 -14.68 -3.73
CA TYR A 248 6.91 -15.64 -3.41
C TYR A 248 7.14 -16.99 -4.07
N GLN A 249 7.46 -17.03 -5.36
CA GLN A 249 7.49 -18.28 -6.13
C GLN A 249 8.75 -19.12 -5.87
N VAL A 250 9.89 -18.47 -5.62
CA VAL A 250 11.17 -19.15 -5.44
C VAL A 250 11.66 -19.03 -4.00
N ASN A 251 11.84 -17.78 -3.50
CA ASN A 251 12.46 -17.61 -2.18
C ASN A 251 11.61 -18.24 -1.08
N LEU A 252 10.32 -17.96 -0.98
CA LEU A 252 9.45 -18.51 0.07
C LEU A 252 9.18 -20.01 -0.13
N ARG A 253 8.85 -20.43 -1.35
CA ARG A 253 8.45 -21.81 -1.63
C ARG A 253 9.61 -22.81 -1.62
N VAL A 254 10.81 -22.37 -1.92
CA VAL A 254 11.99 -23.25 -2.04
C VAL A 254 13.05 -22.86 -1.02
N VAL A 255 13.65 -21.67 -1.15
CA VAL A 255 14.83 -21.29 -0.37
C VAL A 255 14.52 -21.23 1.14
N ARG A 256 13.41 -20.61 1.53
CA ARG A 256 13.02 -20.52 2.94
C ARG A 256 12.57 -21.88 3.52
N ARG A 257 12.01 -22.76 2.70
CA ARG A 257 11.71 -24.13 3.13
C ARG A 257 13.00 -24.93 3.41
N LEU A 258 13.98 -24.85 2.52
CA LEU A 258 15.29 -25.46 2.74
C LEU A 258 15.96 -24.88 4.00
N ARG A 259 15.91 -23.54 4.16
CA ARG A 259 16.39 -22.89 5.40
C ARG A 259 15.70 -23.44 6.65
N ALA A 260 14.38 -23.67 6.62
CA ALA A 260 13.64 -24.21 7.76
C ALA A 260 14.18 -25.57 8.20
N HIS A 261 14.65 -26.43 7.30
CA HIS A 261 15.31 -27.68 7.66
C HIS A 261 16.66 -27.45 8.36
N LEU A 262 17.43 -26.44 7.97
CA LEU A 262 18.68 -26.08 8.65
C LEU A 262 18.43 -25.58 10.07
N LEU A 263 17.37 -24.81 10.29
CA LEU A 263 17.05 -24.20 11.59
C LEU A 263 16.63 -25.21 12.68
N LYS A 264 16.50 -26.51 12.35
CA LYS A 264 16.23 -27.57 13.32
C LYS A 264 17.43 -27.90 14.23
N THR A 265 18.62 -27.36 13.93
CA THR A 265 19.87 -27.64 14.67
C THR A 265 20.65 -26.36 14.97
N GLU A 266 21.40 -26.35 16.07
CA GLU A 266 22.25 -25.24 16.45
C GLU A 266 23.33 -24.93 15.38
N LEU A 267 23.90 -25.96 14.76
CA LEU A 267 24.85 -25.79 13.66
C LEU A 267 24.16 -25.13 12.46
N GLY A 268 22.95 -25.57 12.14
CA GLY A 268 22.14 -25.00 11.05
C GLY A 268 21.78 -23.55 11.28
N ILE A 269 21.49 -23.12 12.52
CA ILE A 269 21.26 -21.69 12.87
C ILE A 269 22.52 -20.87 12.60
N LYS A 270 23.70 -21.36 13.01
CA LYS A 270 24.99 -20.68 12.73
C LYS A 270 25.26 -20.57 11.23
N VAL A 271 25.00 -21.62 10.46
CA VAL A 271 25.11 -21.63 9.00
C VAL A 271 24.13 -20.66 8.36
N ALA A 272 22.86 -20.69 8.77
CA ALA A 272 21.83 -19.78 8.27
C ALA A 272 22.17 -18.32 8.53
N ARG A 273 22.67 -17.98 9.73
CA ARG A 273 23.15 -16.63 10.06
C ARG A 273 24.25 -16.15 9.11
N LYS A 274 25.21 -17.01 8.79
CA LYS A 274 26.32 -16.70 7.89
C LYS A 274 25.86 -16.49 6.43
N ILE A 275 24.86 -17.28 5.99
CA ILE A 275 24.39 -17.26 4.60
C ILE A 275 23.40 -16.07 4.37
N TRP A 276 22.42 -15.90 5.25
CA TRP A 276 21.34 -14.91 5.07
C TRP A 276 21.57 -13.59 5.80
N HIS A 277 22.60 -13.53 6.68
CA HIS A 277 22.92 -12.34 7.49
C HIS A 277 21.74 -11.83 8.35
N GLU A 278 20.83 -12.74 8.73
CA GLU A 278 19.69 -12.41 9.60
C GLU A 278 20.12 -12.39 11.07
N PRO A 279 19.44 -11.56 11.91
CA PRO A 279 19.69 -11.54 13.35
C PRO A 279 19.47 -12.93 13.98
N GLU A 280 20.37 -13.34 14.87
CA GLU A 280 20.26 -14.65 15.52
C GLU A 280 18.97 -14.81 16.30
N LYS A 281 18.47 -13.73 16.93
CA LYS A 281 17.19 -13.71 17.63
C LYS A 281 16.02 -14.13 16.74
N GLU A 282 15.99 -13.64 15.50
CA GLU A 282 14.93 -13.98 14.53
C GLU A 282 15.05 -15.41 14.06
N LEU A 283 16.30 -15.88 13.77
CA LEU A 283 16.53 -17.27 13.38
C LEU A 283 16.11 -18.25 14.48
N ARG A 284 16.42 -17.94 15.76
CA ARG A 284 15.96 -18.74 16.91
C ARG A 284 14.44 -18.74 17.04
N ARG A 285 13.80 -17.57 16.86
CA ARG A 285 12.33 -17.50 16.87
C ARG A 285 11.70 -18.37 15.77
N HIS A 286 12.28 -18.38 14.57
CA HIS A 286 11.87 -19.32 13.51
C HIS A 286 12.09 -20.80 13.93
N ALA A 287 13.22 -21.11 14.54
CA ALA A 287 13.52 -22.45 15.02
C ALA A 287 12.49 -22.92 16.08
N ASP A 288 12.15 -22.04 17.03
CA ASP A 288 11.13 -22.34 18.05
C ASP A 288 9.77 -22.64 17.42
N LEU A 289 9.35 -21.84 16.43
CA LEU A 289 8.09 -22.05 15.71
C LEU A 289 8.09 -23.36 14.91
N ILE A 290 9.23 -23.72 14.32
CA ILE A 290 9.40 -25.01 13.60
C ILE A 290 9.33 -26.19 14.58
N GLN A 291 9.90 -26.07 15.78
CA GLN A 291 9.87 -27.13 16.79
C GLN A 291 8.46 -27.32 17.36
N GLN A 292 7.69 -26.22 17.52
CA GLN A 292 6.32 -26.27 18.03
C GLN A 292 5.37 -27.02 17.09
N ASP A 293 5.39 -26.68 15.79
CA ASP A 293 4.55 -27.32 14.77
C ASP A 293 5.22 -27.18 13.38
N PRO A 294 5.99 -28.20 12.95
CA PRO A 294 6.69 -28.16 11.66
C PRO A 294 5.74 -28.06 10.46
N ASP A 295 4.60 -28.74 10.50
CA ASP A 295 3.66 -28.78 9.38
C ASP A 295 2.92 -27.45 9.25
N ALA A 296 2.43 -26.90 10.36
CA ALA A 296 1.86 -25.57 10.38
C ALA A 296 2.87 -24.49 9.96
N TYR A 297 4.16 -24.63 10.37
CA TYR A 297 5.19 -23.68 9.91
C TYR A 297 5.40 -23.72 8.41
N LEU A 298 5.39 -24.91 7.80
CA LEU A 298 5.63 -25.11 6.36
C LEU A 298 4.38 -24.91 5.50
N ASP A 299 3.20 -24.69 6.10
CA ASP A 299 2.03 -24.21 5.36
C ASP A 299 2.34 -22.93 4.61
N MET A 300 1.84 -22.78 3.37
CA MET A 300 2.26 -21.67 2.49
C MET A 300 1.81 -20.31 3.02
N GLN A 301 0.65 -20.23 3.67
CA GLN A 301 0.15 -18.99 4.25
C GLN A 301 1.01 -18.60 5.47
N ASN A 302 1.35 -19.54 6.33
CA ASN A 302 2.22 -19.32 7.47
C ASN A 302 3.67 -19.00 7.03
N MET A 303 4.16 -19.66 5.99
CA MET A 303 5.46 -19.31 5.38
C MET A 303 5.47 -17.85 4.86
N LEU A 304 4.39 -17.43 4.20
CA LEU A 304 4.23 -16.05 3.75
C LEU A 304 4.22 -15.08 4.95
N ASN A 305 3.35 -15.31 5.92
CA ASN A 305 3.21 -14.45 7.08
C ASN A 305 4.56 -14.24 7.81
N ARG A 306 5.23 -15.34 8.14
CA ARG A 306 6.42 -15.37 9.01
C ARG A 306 7.73 -14.98 8.33
N ASN A 307 7.76 -14.88 7.00
CA ASN A 307 8.99 -14.60 6.24
C ASN A 307 8.92 -13.33 5.39
N THR A 308 7.95 -12.45 5.65
CA THR A 308 7.87 -11.14 4.99
C THR A 308 8.28 -10.01 5.93
N ASP A 309 7.61 -9.87 7.06
CA ASP A 309 7.78 -8.74 7.98
C ASP A 309 8.21 -9.18 9.39
N GLY A 310 8.71 -10.40 9.49
CA GLY A 310 9.17 -11.01 10.74
C GLY A 310 8.40 -12.25 11.16
N PRO A 311 8.98 -13.08 12.04
CA PRO A 311 8.47 -14.41 12.38
C PRO A 311 7.10 -14.42 13.08
N ASP A 312 6.75 -13.33 13.73
CA ASP A 312 5.49 -13.19 14.47
C ASP A 312 4.42 -12.38 13.71
N ASN A 313 4.67 -12.00 12.43
CA ASN A 313 3.66 -11.33 11.61
C ASN A 313 2.44 -12.25 11.39
N PRO A 314 1.23 -11.83 11.78
CA PRO A 314 0.05 -12.70 11.77
C PRO A 314 -0.62 -12.81 10.41
N LEU A 315 -0.45 -11.83 9.51
CA LEU A 315 -1.15 -11.77 8.24
C LEU A 315 -0.35 -11.05 7.17
N SER A 316 -0.10 -11.74 6.06
CA SER A 316 0.30 -11.16 4.79
C SER A 316 -0.48 -11.79 3.65
N GLN A 317 -0.80 -11.02 2.63
CA GLN A 317 -1.49 -11.48 1.43
C GLN A 317 -0.70 -11.12 0.18
N VAL A 318 -0.84 -11.91 -0.87
CA VAL A 318 -0.18 -11.66 -2.16
C VAL A 318 -1.22 -11.62 -3.27
N PHE A 319 -1.04 -10.70 -4.20
CA PHE A 319 -1.99 -10.44 -5.27
C PHE A 319 -1.33 -10.58 -6.64
N SER A 320 -2.04 -11.17 -7.59
CA SER A 320 -1.68 -11.10 -8.99
C SER A 320 -2.10 -9.75 -9.60
N ARG A 321 -1.54 -9.39 -10.75
CA ARG A 321 -2.02 -8.21 -11.48
C ARG A 321 -3.52 -8.30 -11.79
N LEU A 322 -4.02 -9.52 -12.11
CA LEU A 322 -5.43 -9.76 -12.40
C LEU A 322 -6.28 -9.53 -11.15
N SER A 323 -5.99 -10.24 -10.04
CA SER A 323 -6.79 -10.10 -8.80
C SER A 323 -6.74 -8.68 -8.23
N ALA A 324 -5.61 -7.98 -8.37
CA ALA A 324 -5.53 -6.57 -8.01
C ALA A 324 -6.45 -5.71 -8.90
N SER A 325 -6.39 -5.89 -10.22
CA SER A 325 -7.26 -5.14 -11.14
C SER A 325 -8.74 -5.39 -10.89
N GLU A 326 -9.13 -6.62 -10.55
CA GLU A 326 -10.50 -6.98 -10.19
C GLU A 326 -10.98 -6.24 -8.93
N MET A 327 -10.14 -6.10 -7.90
CA MET A 327 -10.49 -5.31 -6.70
C MET A 327 -10.71 -3.83 -7.01
N PHE A 328 -10.06 -3.29 -8.06
CA PHE A 328 -10.17 -1.89 -8.49
C PHE A 328 -11.21 -1.65 -9.59
N TRP A 329 -12.19 -2.56 -9.78
CA TRP A 329 -13.20 -2.48 -10.87
C TRP A 329 -14.01 -1.18 -10.90
N GLN A 330 -14.20 -0.53 -9.75
CA GLN A 330 -14.91 0.76 -9.63
C GLN A 330 -14.10 1.95 -10.19
N PHE A 331 -12.79 1.78 -10.30
CA PHE A 331 -11.89 2.82 -10.78
C PHE A 331 -11.80 2.82 -12.32
N LYS A 332 -11.25 3.90 -12.87
CA LYS A 332 -10.80 3.99 -14.25
C LYS A 332 -9.28 4.13 -14.29
N ASN A 333 -8.69 3.94 -15.48
CA ASN A 333 -7.26 4.11 -15.72
C ASN A 333 -6.38 3.28 -14.76
N VAL A 334 -6.82 2.06 -14.44
CA VAL A 334 -6.07 1.17 -13.56
C VAL A 334 -4.82 0.69 -14.29
N ARG A 335 -3.66 1.03 -13.73
CA ARG A 335 -2.35 0.60 -14.23
C ARG A 335 -1.62 -0.14 -13.13
N THR A 336 -0.94 -1.22 -13.48
CA THR A 336 -0.12 -1.98 -12.55
C THR A 336 1.33 -1.94 -13.00
N GLU A 337 2.22 -1.70 -12.04
CA GLU A 337 3.66 -1.73 -12.23
C GLU A 337 4.29 -2.65 -11.19
N VAL A 338 5.34 -3.38 -11.57
CA VAL A 338 6.05 -4.28 -10.67
C VAL A 338 7.45 -3.75 -10.46
N MET A 339 7.86 -3.67 -9.18
CA MET A 339 9.16 -3.15 -8.77
C MET A 339 9.72 -3.99 -7.61
N PHE A 340 10.91 -3.66 -7.22
CA PHE A 340 11.64 -4.15 -6.07
C PHE A 340 12.19 -5.56 -6.22
N TRP A 341 13.50 -5.61 -6.29
CA TRP A 341 14.32 -6.81 -6.22
C TRP A 341 15.24 -6.76 -5.01
N ASN A 342 15.36 -7.85 -4.28
CA ASN A 342 16.32 -7.95 -3.18
C ASN A 342 17.40 -8.97 -3.53
N PRO A 343 18.67 -8.55 -3.69
CA PRO A 343 19.77 -9.46 -4.00
C PRO A 343 19.95 -10.60 -2.99
N ASN A 344 19.52 -10.39 -1.73
CA ASN A 344 19.62 -11.42 -0.69
C ASN A 344 18.68 -12.61 -0.89
N TRP A 345 17.73 -12.54 -1.85
CA TRP A 345 16.93 -13.71 -2.23
C TRP A 345 17.75 -14.80 -2.93
N LEU A 346 18.92 -14.43 -3.46
CA LEU A 346 19.90 -15.33 -4.05
C LEU A 346 21.20 -15.27 -3.23
N PRO A 347 21.29 -16.03 -2.12
CA PRO A 347 22.47 -16.00 -1.25
C PRO A 347 23.75 -16.30 -2.01
N GLY A 348 24.77 -15.50 -1.79
CA GLY A 348 26.10 -15.63 -2.39
C GLY A 348 26.25 -14.97 -3.77
N ILE A 349 25.28 -15.12 -4.67
CA ILE A 349 25.38 -14.64 -6.06
C ILE A 349 24.57 -13.36 -6.34
N GLY A 350 23.54 -13.09 -5.57
CA GLY A 350 22.63 -11.96 -5.84
C GLY A 350 23.32 -10.60 -5.87
N LYS A 351 24.33 -10.39 -5.01
CA LYS A 351 25.13 -9.15 -4.97
C LYS A 351 26.07 -8.96 -6.17
N LEU A 352 26.29 -10.02 -6.95
CA LEU A 352 27.10 -9.99 -8.17
C LEU A 352 26.28 -9.63 -9.40
N ILE A 353 24.95 -9.55 -9.28
CA ILE A 353 24.05 -9.21 -10.39
C ILE A 353 24.21 -7.73 -10.72
N PRO A 354 24.52 -7.37 -11.99
CA PRO A 354 24.59 -5.98 -12.42
C PRO A 354 23.25 -5.26 -12.22
N ARG A 355 23.29 -3.97 -11.89
CA ARG A 355 22.10 -3.15 -11.65
C ARG A 355 21.09 -3.14 -12.81
N SER A 356 21.56 -3.20 -14.04
CA SER A 356 20.67 -3.27 -15.21
C SER A 356 19.84 -4.56 -15.21
N ILE A 357 20.45 -5.68 -14.84
CA ILE A 357 19.77 -6.98 -14.70
C ILE A 357 18.85 -6.96 -13.48
N GLU A 358 19.29 -6.40 -12.35
CA GLU A 358 18.42 -6.23 -11.17
C GLU A 358 17.15 -5.44 -11.49
N ASN A 359 17.29 -4.32 -12.20
CA ASN A 359 16.16 -3.49 -12.62
C ASN A 359 15.21 -4.25 -13.57
N TRP A 360 15.76 -5.04 -14.47
CA TRP A 360 14.96 -5.91 -15.35
C TRP A 360 14.23 -6.99 -14.55
N LEU A 361 14.94 -7.70 -13.63
CA LEU A 361 14.32 -8.69 -12.74
C LEU A 361 13.22 -8.04 -11.88
N ALA A 362 13.46 -6.85 -11.34
CA ALA A 362 12.48 -6.10 -10.55
C ALA A 362 11.23 -5.79 -11.36
N SER A 363 11.35 -5.44 -12.64
CA SER A 363 10.21 -5.11 -13.51
C SER A 363 9.40 -6.34 -13.92
N GLN A 364 10.01 -7.54 -13.97
CA GLN A 364 9.33 -8.79 -14.33
C GLN A 364 8.79 -9.54 -13.11
N TRP A 365 9.63 -9.72 -12.09
CA TRP A 365 9.39 -10.59 -10.93
C TRP A 365 9.58 -9.90 -9.59
N GLY A 366 9.45 -8.56 -9.57
CA GLY A 366 9.56 -7.76 -8.36
C GLY A 366 8.49 -8.11 -7.32
N TRP A 367 8.78 -7.77 -6.07
CA TRP A 367 7.92 -8.06 -4.92
C TRP A 367 6.78 -7.05 -4.75
N HIS A 368 7.00 -5.80 -5.16
CA HIS A 368 6.02 -4.73 -5.04
C HIS A 368 5.16 -4.65 -6.28
N LEU A 369 3.86 -4.86 -6.12
CA LEU A 369 2.83 -4.60 -7.13
C LEU A 369 2.21 -3.23 -6.83
N TRP A 370 2.59 -2.25 -7.62
CA TRP A 370 2.03 -0.91 -7.57
C TRP A 370 0.78 -0.83 -8.42
N ILE A 371 -0.25 -0.20 -7.88
CA ILE A 371 -1.52 0.05 -8.54
C ILE A 371 -1.76 1.54 -8.55
N HIS A 372 -1.89 2.12 -9.73
CA HIS A 372 -2.31 3.49 -9.97
C HIS A 372 -3.72 3.44 -10.54
N ALA A 373 -4.66 4.07 -9.88
CA ALA A 373 -6.06 4.06 -10.27
C ALA A 373 -6.69 5.45 -10.08
N GLN A 374 -7.75 5.73 -10.82
CA GLN A 374 -8.45 7.02 -10.75
C GLN A 374 -9.94 6.78 -10.51
N LYS A 375 -10.54 7.50 -9.56
CA LYS A 375 -11.99 7.50 -9.38
C LYS A 375 -12.66 8.19 -10.57
N ARG A 376 -13.75 7.60 -11.06
CA ARG A 376 -14.52 8.19 -12.17
C ARG A 376 -15.02 9.57 -11.76
N CYS A 377 -14.97 10.54 -12.68
CA CYS A 377 -15.71 11.79 -12.50
C CYS A 377 -17.20 11.47 -12.60
N LEU A 378 -18.04 12.15 -11.85
CA LEU A 378 -19.46 12.14 -12.12
C LEU A 378 -19.65 12.79 -13.49
N GLU A 379 -20.06 12.03 -14.48
CA GLU A 379 -20.57 12.62 -15.72
C GLU A 379 -21.85 13.33 -15.33
N VAL A 380 -21.81 14.67 -15.28
CA VAL A 380 -23.03 15.47 -15.25
C VAL A 380 -23.72 15.14 -16.56
N ALA A 381 -24.85 14.43 -16.47
CA ALA A 381 -25.66 14.16 -17.64
C ALA A 381 -25.99 15.50 -18.30
N ALA A 382 -25.40 15.76 -19.44
CA ALA A 382 -25.59 16.98 -20.23
C ALA A 382 -27.03 17.15 -20.74
N ASP A 383 -27.91 16.20 -20.40
CA ASP A 383 -29.29 16.12 -20.91
C ASP A 383 -30.31 17.00 -20.19
N GLN A 384 -29.93 17.79 -19.17
CA GLN A 384 -30.90 18.65 -18.50
C GLN A 384 -30.78 20.15 -18.80
N VAL A 385 -29.86 20.59 -19.65
CA VAL A 385 -29.64 22.03 -19.89
C VAL A 385 -30.34 22.55 -21.14
N HIS A 386 -30.92 21.73 -22.01
CA HIS A 386 -31.62 22.20 -23.21
C HIS A 386 -33.04 21.63 -23.33
N ARG A 387 -33.96 22.07 -22.46
CA ARG A 387 -35.34 22.26 -22.82
C ARG A 387 -35.63 23.76 -22.89
N PRO A 388 -35.70 24.39 -24.06
CA PRO A 388 -36.22 25.73 -24.15
C PRO A 388 -37.68 25.67 -23.73
N ALA A 389 -38.06 26.56 -22.80
CA ALA A 389 -39.43 26.73 -22.37
C ALA A 389 -40.25 27.03 -23.63
N ARG A 390 -41.08 26.09 -24.02
CA ARG A 390 -42.12 26.35 -25.04
C ARG A 390 -43.09 27.39 -24.44
N SER A 391 -42.96 28.65 -24.89
CA SER A 391 -43.95 29.69 -24.67
C SER A 391 -45.27 29.23 -25.27
N ARG A 392 -46.25 28.94 -24.43
CA ARG A 392 -47.63 28.80 -24.84
C ARG A 392 -48.15 30.20 -25.19
N ILE A 393 -48.31 30.45 -26.48
CA ILE A 393 -49.11 31.60 -26.98
C ILE A 393 -50.59 31.24 -26.72
N PRO A 394 -51.38 32.05 -26.01
CA PRO A 394 -52.79 31.85 -25.93
C PRO A 394 -53.43 32.25 -27.28
N GLN A 395 -54.08 31.31 -27.94
CA GLN A 395 -54.96 31.59 -29.08
C GLN A 395 -56.34 32.00 -28.56
N GLY A 396 -56.82 33.10 -29.09
CA GLY A 396 -58.24 33.31 -29.42
C GLY A 396 -59.09 34.01 -28.36
N VAL A 397 -59.26 35.29 -28.55
CA VAL A 397 -60.54 35.94 -28.18
C VAL A 397 -61.14 36.49 -29.49
N HIS A 398 -62.26 35.90 -29.91
CA HIS A 398 -63.09 36.40 -31.00
C HIS A 398 -63.77 37.74 -30.54
N ALA A 399 -63.60 38.79 -31.34
CA ALA A 399 -64.43 39.99 -31.25
C ALA A 399 -65.69 39.78 -32.07
N GLU A 400 -66.82 39.72 -31.44
CA GLU A 400 -68.10 39.92 -32.10
C GLU A 400 -68.46 41.42 -32.12
N ALA A 401 -68.72 41.90 -33.31
CA ALA A 401 -69.24 43.20 -33.59
C ALA A 401 -70.76 43.23 -33.29
N LEU A 402 -71.23 44.23 -32.58
CA LEU A 402 -72.63 44.63 -32.58
C LEU A 402 -72.74 46.07 -33.06
N VAL A 403 -73.48 46.13 -34.17
CA VAL A 403 -74.03 47.35 -34.79
C VAL A 403 -75.26 47.74 -33.96
N GLY A 404 -75.42 49.00 -33.71
CA GLY A 404 -76.60 49.65 -33.18
C GLY A 404 -76.34 51.12 -33.00
#